data_95ffefb25f131d637f91d8608e2533fa
#
_entry.id   95ffefb25f131d637f91d8608e2533fa
#
_cell.length_a   1.000
_cell.length_b   1.000
_cell.length_c   1.000
_cell.angle_alpha   90.00
_cell.angle_beta   90.00
_cell.angle_gamma   90.00
#
_symmetry.space_group_name_H-M   'P 1'
#
loop_
_entity.id
_entity.type
_entity.pdbx_description
1 polymer ?
#
loop_
_entity_poly.entity_id
_entity_poly.type
_entity_poly.pdbx_seq_one_letter_code
_entity_poly.pdbx_strand_id
1 'polypeptide(L)'
;MEGKHRNILSRRLFVLTLLSCALVAHAQVKAVVPASGPASANSFYSSAVDAGDYIYISGQGSHRPDGTSPASFSAQVRQALDNVKAIVEAAGSTMEHVVYTQVYLEDIGKYDEMNSIFGEYFPKAPPARAVLGVSRVPESSIEISAVVVRSLADRRAIYPPNCNHSDSAAPGVLTHDRLFISSMSGSDPATGKVPDDPAAQVDLALDRLQAVLRAAGLELSNMVFVNPYLTSEMPAHVMNQRYARRFEFGNTPARATIDVTSLPGGAHIEYTGVAVRDLQQRKAVRPKNMPPSPTASPCVFAGATLYCSAKDGFIPGEHGGIYATTTQHQLRQSMRNLLDNLEEAGMNFDEVVATNIYLDDLSDLKDFDQVYGEYFGAVKPARTTIQQIAPMPRKPDEDDHFPGLEQVSLIAVRK
;
A
#
# COMPACT_ATOMS: atom_id res chain seq x y z
N MET A 1 88.26 -29.49 -14.28
CA MET A 1 87.24 -30.50 -13.90
C MET A 1 85.92 -29.77 -13.63
N GLU A 2 84.95 -30.16 -14.38
CA GLU A 2 83.69 -29.52 -14.66
C GLU A 2 82.74 -29.48 -13.45
N GLY A 3 82.10 -28.33 -13.23
CA GLY A 3 81.01 -28.15 -12.30
C GLY A 3 79.78 -27.54 -12.99
N LYS A 4 78.75 -28.37 -13.19
CA LYS A 4 77.51 -28.06 -13.87
C LYS A 4 76.66 -27.05 -13.10
N HIS A 5 76.38 -25.92 -13.71
CA HIS A 5 75.30 -25.01 -13.29
C HIS A 5 73.89 -25.56 -13.63
N ARG A 6 73.02 -25.75 -12.65
CA ARG A 6 71.61 -26.02 -12.84
C ARG A 6 70.84 -24.73 -12.71
N ASN A 7 70.29 -24.21 -13.80
CA ASN A 7 69.32 -23.13 -13.84
C ASN A 7 67.94 -23.65 -13.38
N ILE A 8 67.45 -23.09 -12.31
CA ILE A 8 66.03 -23.26 -11.83
C ILE A 8 65.26 -22.09 -12.36
N LEU A 9 64.47 -22.29 -13.42
CA LEU A 9 63.45 -21.37 -13.87
C LEU A 9 62.23 -21.46 -12.92
N SER A 10 62.03 -20.44 -12.09
CA SER A 10 60.78 -20.25 -11.29
C SER A 10 59.67 -19.71 -12.19
N ARG A 11 58.71 -20.57 -12.54
CA ARG A 11 57.46 -20.18 -13.17
C ARG A 11 56.61 -19.46 -12.13
N ARG A 12 56.46 -18.12 -12.23
CA ARG A 12 55.46 -17.36 -11.51
C ARG A 12 54.13 -17.52 -12.22
N LEU A 13 53.21 -18.26 -11.57
CA LEU A 13 51.83 -18.39 -12.01
C LEU A 13 51.08 -17.07 -11.64
N PHE A 14 50.75 -16.25 -12.62
CA PHE A 14 49.86 -15.10 -12.44
C PHE A 14 48.41 -15.62 -12.40
N VAL A 15 47.82 -15.68 -11.23
CA VAL A 15 46.37 -15.89 -11.08
C VAL A 15 45.69 -14.55 -11.32
N LEU A 16 45.09 -14.38 -12.50
CA LEU A 16 44.18 -13.26 -12.80
C LEU A 16 42.84 -13.54 -12.11
N THR A 17 42.62 -12.90 -10.99
CA THR A 17 41.30 -12.87 -10.36
C THR A 17 40.40 -11.88 -11.13
N LEU A 18 39.55 -12.42 -12.00
CA LEU A 18 38.44 -11.66 -12.61
C LEU A 18 37.45 -11.30 -11.54
N LEU A 19 37.50 -10.07 -11.02
CA LEU A 19 36.40 -9.48 -10.27
C LEU A 19 35.27 -9.25 -11.28
N SER A 20 34.26 -10.13 -11.29
CA SER A 20 33.01 -9.87 -11.94
C SER A 20 32.24 -8.84 -11.10
N CYS A 21 32.39 -7.55 -11.42
CA CYS A 21 31.40 -6.55 -11.00
C CYS A 21 30.10 -6.92 -11.67
N ALA A 22 29.20 -7.58 -10.93
CA ALA A 22 27.80 -7.64 -11.30
C ALA A 22 27.30 -6.19 -11.29
N LEU A 23 27.09 -5.60 -12.45
CA LEU A 23 26.31 -4.38 -12.61
C LEU A 23 24.91 -4.72 -12.07
N VAL A 24 24.61 -4.28 -10.86
CA VAL A 24 23.23 -4.22 -10.37
C VAL A 24 22.56 -3.19 -11.26
N ALA A 25 21.81 -3.67 -12.26
CA ALA A 25 20.97 -2.81 -13.07
C ALA A 25 19.93 -2.20 -12.11
N HIS A 26 20.13 -0.95 -11.74
CA HIS A 26 19.14 -0.22 -10.96
C HIS A 26 17.88 -0.07 -11.82
N ALA A 27 16.75 -0.54 -11.31
CA ALA A 27 15.50 -0.45 -12.01
C ALA A 27 15.15 1.04 -12.23
N GLN A 28 15.08 1.44 -13.50
CA GLN A 28 14.68 2.80 -13.85
C GLN A 28 13.18 2.96 -13.59
N VAL A 29 12.80 3.79 -12.63
CA VAL A 29 11.40 4.16 -12.37
C VAL A 29 10.82 4.85 -13.59
N LYS A 30 9.69 4.36 -14.12
CA LYS A 30 9.04 4.87 -15.33
C LYS A 30 7.54 5.04 -15.13
N ALA A 31 7.01 6.17 -15.62
CA ALA A 31 5.58 6.31 -15.78
C ALA A 31 5.06 5.39 -16.90
N VAL A 32 3.95 4.71 -16.65
CA VAL A 32 3.23 3.93 -17.66
C VAL A 32 2.06 4.76 -18.17
N VAL A 33 2.00 4.94 -19.49
CA VAL A 33 0.93 5.69 -20.16
C VAL A 33 0.15 4.72 -21.06
N PRO A 34 -1.12 4.42 -20.77
CA PRO A 34 -1.93 3.57 -21.63
C PRO A 34 -2.24 4.28 -22.97
N ALA A 35 -2.24 3.51 -24.06
CA ALA A 35 -2.49 4.05 -25.41
C ALA A 35 -3.94 4.56 -25.58
N SER A 36 -4.88 4.06 -24.79
CA SER A 36 -6.32 4.33 -24.84
C SER A 36 -6.94 4.62 -23.46
N GLY A 37 -6.15 5.04 -22.52
CA GLY A 37 -6.67 5.50 -21.22
C GLY A 37 -7.11 6.96 -21.29
N PRO A 38 -7.91 7.46 -20.34
CA PRO A 38 -8.05 8.89 -20.18
C PRO A 38 -6.61 9.43 -20.08
N ALA A 39 -6.24 10.26 -21.06
CA ALA A 39 -5.01 11.00 -20.95
C ALA A 39 -5.09 11.64 -19.56
N SER A 40 -4.14 11.34 -18.67
CA SER A 40 -4.09 12.04 -17.40
C SER A 40 -3.76 13.49 -17.75
N ALA A 41 -4.80 14.22 -18.14
CA ALA A 41 -4.74 15.65 -18.38
C ALA A 41 -4.31 16.37 -17.09
N ASN A 42 -4.35 15.68 -15.97
CA ASN A 42 -3.87 16.14 -14.70
C ASN A 42 -2.44 15.66 -14.47
N SER A 43 -1.56 16.63 -14.52
CA SER A 43 -0.12 16.49 -14.27
C SER A 43 0.26 16.09 -12.83
N PHE A 44 -0.68 15.68 -11.98
CA PHE A 44 -0.42 15.46 -10.54
C PHE A 44 -0.01 14.01 -10.20
N TYR A 45 -0.37 13.01 -11.01
CA TYR A 45 0.01 11.61 -10.82
C TYR A 45 0.12 10.87 -12.16
N SER A 46 0.80 9.73 -12.18
CA SER A 46 0.89 8.82 -13.33
C SER A 46 -0.21 7.76 -13.28
N SER A 47 -0.70 7.28 -14.42
CA SER A 47 -1.67 6.17 -14.45
C SER A 47 -1.12 4.92 -13.79
N ALA A 48 0.19 4.65 -13.96
CA ALA A 48 0.95 3.70 -13.18
C ALA A 48 2.43 4.07 -13.18
N VAL A 49 3.18 3.46 -12.24
CA VAL A 49 4.64 3.57 -12.16
C VAL A 49 5.25 2.17 -12.18
N ASP A 50 6.09 1.92 -13.18
CA ASP A 50 6.97 0.76 -13.26
C ASP A 50 8.22 1.03 -12.41
N ALA A 51 8.37 0.28 -11.34
CA ALA A 51 9.49 0.36 -10.39
C ALA A 51 10.40 -0.88 -10.45
N GLY A 52 10.44 -1.57 -11.59
CA GLY A 52 11.24 -2.77 -11.81
C GLY A 52 10.46 -4.05 -11.48
N ASP A 53 10.65 -4.63 -10.30
CA ASP A 53 9.99 -5.88 -9.91
C ASP A 53 8.47 -5.73 -9.75
N TYR A 54 8.00 -4.52 -9.47
CA TYR A 54 6.59 -4.20 -9.28
C TYR A 54 6.17 -2.97 -10.07
N ILE A 55 4.89 -3.00 -10.49
CA ILE A 55 4.21 -1.87 -11.10
C ILE A 55 3.06 -1.48 -10.18
N TYR A 56 2.97 -0.21 -9.87
CA TYR A 56 1.92 0.37 -9.01
C TYR A 56 0.93 1.11 -9.89
N ILE A 57 -0.33 0.69 -9.86
CA ILE A 57 -1.43 1.26 -10.66
C ILE A 57 -2.24 2.19 -9.79
N SER A 58 -2.45 3.42 -10.24
CA SER A 58 -3.31 4.42 -9.61
C SER A 58 -4.75 3.95 -9.51
N GLY A 59 -5.51 4.54 -8.59
CA GLY A 59 -6.96 4.37 -8.53
C GLY A 59 -7.60 4.62 -9.88
N GLN A 60 -8.41 3.65 -10.34
CA GLN A 60 -9.16 3.68 -11.58
C GLN A 60 -10.64 3.69 -11.26
N GLY A 61 -11.32 4.77 -11.59
CA GLY A 61 -12.77 4.86 -11.60
C GLY A 61 -13.38 4.34 -12.90
N SER A 62 -14.66 4.64 -13.10
CA SER A 62 -15.43 4.13 -14.25
C SER A 62 -15.43 5.04 -15.48
N HIS A 63 -14.58 6.08 -15.52
CA HIS A 63 -14.51 6.97 -16.69
C HIS A 63 -13.91 6.25 -17.90
N ARG A 64 -14.59 6.42 -19.05
CA ARG A 64 -14.06 6.02 -20.35
C ARG A 64 -13.08 7.05 -20.89
N PRO A 65 -12.30 6.72 -21.92
CA PRO A 65 -11.38 7.68 -22.56
C PRO A 65 -12.06 8.96 -23.09
N ASP A 66 -13.35 8.89 -23.41
CA ASP A 66 -14.15 10.04 -23.86
C ASP A 66 -14.70 10.91 -22.71
N GLY A 67 -14.37 10.56 -21.45
CA GLY A 67 -14.82 11.27 -20.25
C GLY A 67 -16.23 10.88 -19.78
N THR A 68 -16.92 9.94 -20.45
CA THR A 68 -18.23 9.46 -20.00
C THR A 68 -18.10 8.34 -18.97
N SER A 69 -19.10 8.20 -18.10
CA SER A 69 -19.21 7.07 -17.17
C SER A 69 -20.48 6.25 -17.44
N PRO A 70 -20.42 4.91 -17.29
CA PRO A 70 -21.60 4.06 -17.38
C PRO A 70 -22.65 4.41 -16.31
N ALA A 71 -23.93 4.23 -16.65
CA ALA A 71 -25.03 4.56 -15.73
C ALA A 71 -25.27 3.48 -14.65
N SER A 72 -25.08 2.19 -14.97
CA SER A 72 -25.30 1.11 -14.01
C SER A 72 -24.03 0.77 -13.25
N PHE A 73 -24.17 0.40 -11.97
CA PHE A 73 -23.03 0.01 -11.14
C PHE A 73 -22.23 -1.15 -11.72
N SER A 74 -22.89 -2.22 -12.20
CA SER A 74 -22.21 -3.34 -12.88
C SER A 74 -21.35 -2.88 -14.06
N ALA A 75 -21.84 -1.93 -14.87
CA ALA A 75 -21.07 -1.38 -15.98
C ALA A 75 -19.93 -0.46 -15.50
N GLN A 76 -20.08 0.22 -14.36
CA GLN A 76 -19.01 0.99 -13.73
C GLN A 76 -17.88 0.07 -13.23
N VAL A 77 -18.23 -1.06 -12.57
CA VAL A 77 -17.25 -2.06 -12.13
C VAL A 77 -16.45 -2.60 -13.32
N ARG A 78 -17.15 -2.99 -14.41
CA ARG A 78 -16.47 -3.47 -15.63
C ARG A 78 -15.54 -2.42 -16.20
N GLN A 79 -15.99 -1.16 -16.32
CA GLN A 79 -15.16 -0.09 -16.85
C GLN A 79 -13.92 0.17 -15.99
N ALA A 80 -14.05 0.19 -14.66
CA ALA A 80 -12.91 0.35 -13.75
C ALA A 80 -11.89 -0.80 -13.93
N LEU A 81 -12.36 -2.04 -14.04
CA LEU A 81 -11.49 -3.20 -14.29
C LEU A 81 -10.88 -3.19 -15.69
N ASP A 82 -11.61 -2.73 -16.71
CA ASP A 82 -11.08 -2.53 -18.08
C ASP A 82 -9.98 -1.45 -18.09
N ASN A 83 -10.15 -0.37 -17.32
CA ASN A 83 -9.12 0.66 -17.17
C ASN A 83 -7.86 0.10 -16.50
N VAL A 84 -8.00 -0.68 -15.41
CA VAL A 84 -6.88 -1.38 -14.78
C VAL A 84 -6.19 -2.31 -15.78
N LYS A 85 -6.98 -3.12 -16.54
CA LYS A 85 -6.45 -4.05 -17.54
C LYS A 85 -5.67 -3.33 -18.63
N ALA A 86 -6.20 -2.24 -19.18
CA ALA A 86 -5.53 -1.45 -20.21
C ALA A 86 -4.15 -0.92 -19.73
N ILE A 87 -4.04 -0.51 -18.46
CA ILE A 87 -2.78 -0.06 -17.88
C ILE A 87 -1.82 -1.23 -17.67
N VAL A 88 -2.31 -2.38 -17.18
CA VAL A 88 -1.51 -3.61 -17.03
C VAL A 88 -0.92 -4.03 -18.38
N GLU A 89 -1.72 -4.03 -19.46
CA GLU A 89 -1.28 -4.36 -20.81
C GLU A 89 -0.29 -3.32 -21.37
N ALA A 90 -0.52 -2.02 -21.14
CA ALA A 90 0.39 -0.97 -21.53
C ALA A 90 1.76 -1.08 -20.83
N ALA A 91 1.78 -1.63 -19.61
CA ALA A 91 2.99 -1.95 -18.89
C ALA A 91 3.69 -3.23 -19.39
N GLY A 92 3.17 -3.88 -20.45
CA GLY A 92 3.70 -5.14 -21.00
C GLY A 92 3.45 -6.34 -20.07
N SER A 93 2.33 -6.36 -19.35
CA SER A 93 1.96 -7.40 -18.39
C SER A 93 0.55 -7.95 -18.67
N THR A 94 0.04 -8.85 -17.85
CA THR A 94 -1.31 -9.42 -17.95
C THR A 94 -2.00 -9.40 -16.59
N MET A 95 -3.32 -9.61 -16.55
CA MET A 95 -4.09 -9.66 -15.30
C MET A 95 -3.61 -10.76 -14.35
N GLU A 96 -2.98 -11.83 -14.84
CA GLU A 96 -2.38 -12.89 -14.01
C GLU A 96 -1.21 -12.38 -13.14
N HIS A 97 -0.57 -11.28 -13.53
CA HIS A 97 0.50 -10.65 -12.77
C HIS A 97 0.01 -9.74 -11.64
N VAL A 98 -1.29 -9.42 -11.57
CA VAL A 98 -1.86 -8.65 -10.47
C VAL A 98 -1.76 -9.47 -9.19
N VAL A 99 -1.10 -8.93 -8.18
CA VAL A 99 -0.86 -9.61 -6.88
C VAL A 99 -1.70 -9.02 -5.76
N TYR A 100 -2.08 -7.76 -5.88
CA TYR A 100 -2.93 -7.07 -4.92
C TYR A 100 -3.87 -6.08 -5.61
N THR A 101 -5.08 -5.95 -5.10
CA THR A 101 -6.02 -4.90 -5.47
C THR A 101 -6.64 -4.28 -4.23
N GLN A 102 -6.79 -2.96 -4.26
CA GLN A 102 -7.57 -2.20 -3.29
C GLN A 102 -8.81 -1.69 -3.99
N VAL A 103 -9.98 -2.00 -3.46
CA VAL A 103 -11.29 -1.60 -4.01
C VAL A 103 -12.00 -0.71 -3.01
N TYR A 104 -12.46 0.44 -3.46
CA TYR A 104 -13.27 1.37 -2.68
C TYR A 104 -14.66 1.48 -3.29
N LEU A 105 -15.70 1.37 -2.48
CA LEU A 105 -17.10 1.46 -2.85
C LEU A 105 -17.78 2.57 -2.05
N GLU A 106 -18.56 3.43 -2.70
CA GLU A 106 -19.41 4.39 -1.99
C GLU A 106 -20.61 3.69 -1.31
N ASP A 107 -21.02 2.54 -1.82
CA ASP A 107 -22.08 1.69 -1.25
C ASP A 107 -21.59 0.25 -1.08
N ILE A 108 -21.28 -0.15 0.15
CA ILE A 108 -20.83 -1.53 0.44
C ILE A 108 -21.92 -2.56 0.21
N GLY A 109 -23.19 -2.19 0.16
CA GLY A 109 -24.30 -3.07 -0.22
C GLY A 109 -24.18 -3.60 -1.64
N LYS A 110 -23.31 -3.01 -2.47
CA LYS A 110 -22.96 -3.46 -3.82
C LYS A 110 -21.79 -4.47 -3.86
N TYR A 111 -21.31 -4.93 -2.70
CA TYR A 111 -20.19 -5.86 -2.61
C TYR A 111 -20.38 -7.13 -3.46
N ASP A 112 -21.54 -7.81 -3.34
CA ASP A 112 -21.78 -9.07 -4.04
C ASP A 112 -21.88 -8.86 -5.57
N GLU A 113 -22.52 -7.77 -6.01
CA GLU A 113 -22.60 -7.39 -7.41
C GLU A 113 -21.19 -7.11 -7.99
N MET A 114 -20.38 -6.34 -7.29
CA MET A 114 -18.97 -6.09 -7.66
C MET A 114 -18.17 -7.39 -7.68
N ASN A 115 -18.31 -8.22 -6.64
CA ASN A 115 -17.54 -9.44 -6.45
C ASN A 115 -17.77 -10.47 -7.57
N SER A 116 -19.02 -10.60 -8.04
CA SER A 116 -19.38 -11.47 -9.19
C SER A 116 -18.62 -11.05 -10.46
N ILE A 117 -18.59 -9.74 -10.76
CA ILE A 117 -17.89 -9.21 -11.94
C ILE A 117 -16.37 -9.33 -11.78
N PHE A 118 -15.85 -9.07 -10.57
CA PHE A 118 -14.42 -9.13 -10.30
C PHE A 118 -13.83 -10.50 -10.61
N GLY A 119 -14.54 -11.59 -10.26
CA GLY A 119 -14.13 -12.98 -10.57
C GLY A 119 -13.94 -13.27 -12.05
N GLU A 120 -14.69 -12.58 -12.93
CA GLU A 120 -14.56 -12.75 -14.39
C GLU A 120 -13.20 -12.29 -14.93
N TYR A 121 -12.57 -11.29 -14.27
CA TYR A 121 -11.26 -10.75 -14.66
C TYR A 121 -10.08 -11.55 -14.10
N PHE A 122 -10.30 -12.39 -13.10
CA PHE A 122 -9.26 -13.19 -12.43
C PHE A 122 -9.62 -14.69 -12.35
N PRO A 123 -9.98 -15.35 -13.46
CA PRO A 123 -10.55 -16.70 -13.43
C PRO A 123 -9.58 -17.80 -12.96
N LYS A 124 -8.28 -17.56 -13.00
CA LYS A 124 -7.25 -18.56 -12.67
C LYS A 124 -6.38 -18.19 -11.47
N ALA A 125 -6.16 -16.91 -11.27
CA ALA A 125 -5.14 -16.42 -10.37
C ALA A 125 -5.64 -15.15 -9.63
N PRO A 126 -6.62 -15.29 -8.71
CA PRO A 126 -7.14 -14.14 -7.98
C PRO A 126 -6.02 -13.46 -7.19
N PRO A 127 -6.00 -12.11 -7.15
CA PRO A 127 -5.07 -11.35 -6.32
C PRO A 127 -5.47 -11.42 -4.84
N ALA A 128 -4.57 -11.03 -3.95
CA ALA A 128 -4.98 -10.55 -2.64
C ALA A 128 -5.78 -9.26 -2.79
N ARG A 129 -6.78 -9.03 -1.94
CA ARG A 129 -7.70 -7.91 -2.11
C ARG A 129 -8.24 -7.37 -0.79
N ALA A 130 -8.43 -6.05 -0.72
CA ALA A 130 -9.31 -5.41 0.26
C ALA A 130 -10.47 -4.70 -0.47
N VAL A 131 -11.65 -4.69 0.15
CA VAL A 131 -12.83 -3.96 -0.31
C VAL A 131 -13.38 -3.15 0.84
N LEU A 132 -13.47 -1.84 0.66
CA LEU A 132 -13.83 -0.89 1.71
C LEU A 132 -15.02 -0.04 1.28
N GLY A 133 -15.98 0.16 2.18
CA GLY A 133 -16.98 1.21 2.06
C GLY A 133 -16.38 2.55 2.47
N VAL A 134 -16.46 3.56 1.61
CA VAL A 134 -15.95 4.91 1.85
C VAL A 134 -17.02 5.96 1.58
N SER A 135 -16.82 7.16 2.08
CA SER A 135 -17.81 8.21 1.87
C SER A 135 -17.92 8.61 0.39
N ARG A 136 -16.75 8.80 -0.27
CA ARG A 136 -16.70 9.18 -1.68
C ARG A 136 -15.40 8.74 -2.33
N VAL A 137 -15.47 8.50 -3.65
CA VAL A 137 -14.31 8.41 -4.55
C VAL A 137 -14.39 9.51 -5.61
N PRO A 138 -13.26 9.93 -6.24
CA PRO A 138 -13.23 11.17 -7.02
C PRO A 138 -14.21 11.25 -8.19
N GLU A 139 -14.45 10.17 -8.90
CA GLU A 139 -15.06 10.25 -10.24
C GLU A 139 -16.17 9.24 -10.52
N SER A 140 -16.48 8.33 -9.59
CA SER A 140 -17.46 7.27 -9.81
C SER A 140 -17.97 6.69 -8.49
N SER A 141 -18.73 5.58 -8.50
CA SER A 141 -19.14 4.87 -7.28
C SER A 141 -18.15 3.80 -6.83
N ILE A 142 -17.07 3.61 -7.60
CA ILE A 142 -16.03 2.60 -7.37
C ILE A 142 -14.66 3.13 -7.81
N GLU A 143 -13.63 2.81 -7.03
CA GLU A 143 -12.23 3.03 -7.41
C GLU A 143 -11.42 1.77 -7.13
N ILE A 144 -10.55 1.36 -8.08
CA ILE A 144 -9.71 0.17 -7.98
C ILE A 144 -8.26 0.55 -8.27
N SER A 145 -7.37 0.32 -7.31
CA SER A 145 -5.92 0.36 -7.53
C SER A 145 -5.32 -1.04 -7.50
N ALA A 146 -4.14 -1.22 -8.08
CA ALA A 146 -3.52 -2.54 -8.15
C ALA A 146 -1.98 -2.49 -8.01
N VAL A 147 -1.43 -3.61 -7.57
CA VAL A 147 0.01 -3.92 -7.61
C VAL A 147 0.23 -5.11 -8.53
N VAL A 148 1.15 -4.97 -9.47
CA VAL A 148 1.48 -5.99 -10.48
C VAL A 148 2.93 -6.43 -10.27
N VAL A 149 3.19 -7.73 -10.25
CA VAL A 149 4.55 -8.28 -10.21
C VAL A 149 5.07 -8.53 -11.63
N ARG A 150 6.35 -8.29 -11.90
CA ARG A 150 6.95 -8.55 -13.21
C ARG A 150 7.13 -10.03 -13.51
N SER A 151 7.52 -10.81 -12.51
CA SER A 151 7.77 -12.24 -12.66
C SER A 151 6.68 -13.09 -12.00
N LEU A 152 6.16 -14.07 -12.73
CA LEU A 152 5.24 -15.07 -12.19
C LEU A 152 5.95 -16.28 -11.57
N ALA A 153 7.29 -16.36 -11.66
CA ALA A 153 8.05 -17.55 -11.28
C ALA A 153 7.74 -18.07 -9.87
N ASP A 154 7.57 -17.17 -8.90
CA ASP A 154 7.26 -17.50 -7.51
C ASP A 154 5.85 -17.05 -7.08
N ARG A 155 5.03 -16.55 -8.03
CA ARG A 155 3.67 -16.12 -7.71
C ARG A 155 2.80 -17.32 -7.36
N ARG A 156 2.29 -17.35 -6.15
CA ARG A 156 1.32 -18.37 -5.73
C ARG A 156 0.31 -17.81 -4.72
N ALA A 157 -0.92 -18.26 -4.84
CA ALA A 157 -1.94 -18.00 -3.85
C ALA A 157 -1.65 -18.79 -2.56
N ILE A 158 -1.86 -18.17 -1.42
CA ILE A 158 -1.67 -18.75 -0.07
C ILE A 158 -3.02 -18.88 0.58
N TYR A 159 -3.36 -20.10 0.98
CA TYR A 159 -4.59 -20.44 1.68
C TYR A 159 -4.25 -21.04 3.04
N PRO A 160 -4.64 -20.41 4.15
CA PRO A 160 -4.55 -21.03 5.47
C PRO A 160 -5.42 -22.32 5.55
N PRO A 161 -5.08 -23.26 6.42
CA PRO A 161 -5.96 -24.39 6.70
C PRO A 161 -7.37 -23.92 7.09
N ASN A 162 -8.39 -24.61 6.60
CA ASN A 162 -9.82 -24.31 6.86
C ASN A 162 -10.31 -22.95 6.34
N CYS A 163 -9.59 -22.34 5.39
CA CYS A 163 -10.05 -21.15 4.69
C CYS A 163 -10.94 -21.56 3.50
N ASN A 164 -12.10 -20.93 3.39
CA ASN A 164 -12.93 -21.07 2.19
C ASN A 164 -12.23 -20.45 0.99
N HIS A 165 -12.16 -21.19 -0.11
CA HIS A 165 -11.69 -20.67 -1.37
C HIS A 165 -12.70 -19.66 -1.94
N SER A 166 -12.22 -18.52 -2.38
CA SER A 166 -13.01 -17.54 -3.12
C SER A 166 -12.44 -17.43 -4.54
N ASP A 167 -13.32 -17.40 -5.52
CA ASP A 167 -12.92 -17.26 -6.93
C ASP A 167 -12.46 -15.81 -7.25
N SER A 168 -12.72 -14.87 -6.35
CA SER A 168 -12.47 -13.45 -6.60
C SER A 168 -11.29 -12.87 -5.79
N ALA A 169 -10.79 -13.58 -4.75
CA ALA A 169 -9.64 -13.14 -3.97
C ALA A 169 -8.92 -14.31 -3.29
N ALA A 170 -7.60 -14.32 -3.31
CA ALA A 170 -6.79 -15.21 -2.50
C ALA A 170 -6.52 -14.57 -1.12
N PRO A 171 -6.53 -15.31 0.00
CA PRO A 171 -6.19 -14.78 1.32
C PRO A 171 -4.80 -14.13 1.36
N GLY A 172 -3.86 -14.65 0.60
CA GLY A 172 -2.56 -14.04 0.37
C GLY A 172 -2.00 -14.42 -0.99
N VAL A 173 -1.14 -13.56 -1.54
CA VAL A 173 -0.36 -13.85 -2.76
C VAL A 173 1.12 -13.67 -2.45
N LEU A 174 1.87 -14.77 -2.52
CA LEU A 174 3.31 -14.80 -2.36
C LEU A 174 3.98 -14.54 -3.71
N THR A 175 5.05 -13.76 -3.68
CA THR A 175 5.94 -13.48 -4.82
C THR A 175 7.37 -13.91 -4.48
N HIS A 176 8.34 -13.56 -5.31
CA HIS A 176 9.74 -13.90 -5.08
C HIS A 176 10.30 -13.34 -3.77
N ASP A 177 9.87 -12.16 -3.32
CA ASP A 177 10.44 -11.45 -2.18
C ASP A 177 9.43 -11.07 -1.08
N ARG A 178 8.12 -11.08 -1.36
CA ARG A 178 7.10 -10.62 -0.40
C ARG A 178 5.77 -11.34 -0.51
N LEU A 179 4.97 -11.21 0.55
CA LEU A 179 3.59 -11.67 0.63
C LEU A 179 2.65 -10.46 0.70
N PHE A 180 1.66 -10.42 -0.18
CA PHE A 180 0.53 -9.49 -0.11
C PHE A 180 -0.64 -10.20 0.56
N ILE A 181 -1.27 -9.59 1.56
CA ILE A 181 -2.33 -10.19 2.37
C ILE A 181 -3.63 -9.45 2.11
N SER A 182 -4.68 -10.20 1.79
CA SER A 182 -6.06 -9.70 1.68
C SER A 182 -6.56 -9.13 2.99
N SER A 183 -7.67 -8.43 2.93
CA SER A 183 -8.35 -7.95 4.12
C SER A 183 -8.79 -9.11 5.00
N MET A 184 -8.32 -9.10 6.26
CA MET A 184 -8.64 -10.08 7.29
C MET A 184 -9.61 -9.45 8.27
N SER A 185 -10.86 -9.93 8.22
CA SER A 185 -11.99 -9.39 8.98
C SER A 185 -11.98 -9.86 10.44
N GLY A 186 -12.50 -9.00 11.34
CA GLY A 186 -12.79 -9.32 12.74
C GLY A 186 -14.03 -10.19 12.95
N SER A 187 -14.58 -10.82 11.91
CA SER A 187 -15.65 -11.82 12.02
C SER A 187 -15.10 -13.23 12.27
N ASP A 188 -15.89 -14.06 12.96
CA ASP A 188 -15.57 -15.48 13.15
C ASP A 188 -15.59 -16.21 11.80
N PRO A 189 -14.49 -16.87 11.39
CA PRO A 189 -14.37 -17.47 10.06
C PRO A 189 -15.28 -18.69 9.85
N ALA A 190 -15.73 -19.35 10.92
CA ALA A 190 -16.58 -20.52 10.81
C ALA A 190 -18.07 -20.17 10.72
N THR A 191 -18.49 -19.11 11.38
CA THR A 191 -19.90 -18.73 11.50
C THR A 191 -20.26 -17.45 10.75
N GLY A 192 -19.28 -16.64 10.37
CA GLY A 192 -19.45 -15.30 9.80
C GLY A 192 -19.94 -14.26 10.83
N LYS A 193 -20.11 -14.63 12.10
CA LYS A 193 -20.60 -13.71 13.13
C LYS A 193 -19.52 -12.71 13.53
N VAL A 194 -19.95 -11.49 13.71
CA VAL A 194 -19.12 -10.41 14.28
C VAL A 194 -19.32 -10.41 15.78
N PRO A 195 -18.27 -10.58 16.60
CA PRO A 195 -18.37 -10.47 18.05
C PRO A 195 -18.81 -9.08 18.51
N ASP A 196 -19.61 -8.98 19.54
CA ASP A 196 -20.00 -7.69 20.14
C ASP A 196 -18.83 -6.98 20.82
N ASP A 197 -17.83 -7.75 21.32
CA ASP A 197 -16.62 -7.17 21.94
C ASP A 197 -15.63 -6.68 20.87
N PRO A 198 -15.33 -5.37 20.81
CA PRO A 198 -14.35 -4.83 19.86
C PRO A 198 -12.94 -5.47 20.01
N ALA A 199 -12.54 -5.82 21.24
CA ALA A 199 -11.23 -6.44 21.46
C ALA A 199 -11.18 -7.85 20.83
N ALA A 200 -12.26 -8.62 20.90
CA ALA A 200 -12.36 -9.91 20.25
C ALA A 200 -12.31 -9.81 18.72
N GLN A 201 -12.95 -8.79 18.13
CA GLN A 201 -12.85 -8.53 16.68
C GLN A 201 -11.40 -8.24 16.25
N VAL A 202 -10.69 -7.40 17.01
CA VAL A 202 -9.28 -7.09 16.71
C VAL A 202 -8.42 -8.35 16.79
N ASP A 203 -8.58 -9.17 17.82
CA ASP A 203 -7.82 -10.40 17.98
C ASP A 203 -8.10 -11.39 16.85
N LEU A 204 -9.36 -11.61 16.47
CA LEU A 204 -9.74 -12.47 15.34
C LEU A 204 -9.10 -12.01 14.02
N ALA A 205 -9.16 -10.71 13.72
CA ALA A 205 -8.58 -10.16 12.50
C ALA A 205 -7.06 -10.37 12.47
N LEU A 206 -6.36 -10.13 13.58
CA LEU A 206 -4.91 -10.33 13.70
C LEU A 206 -4.53 -11.83 13.67
N ASP A 207 -5.33 -12.72 14.28
CA ASP A 207 -5.11 -14.16 14.24
C ASP A 207 -5.27 -14.70 12.81
N ARG A 208 -6.25 -14.20 12.04
CA ARG A 208 -6.43 -14.54 10.62
C ARG A 208 -5.27 -14.05 9.77
N LEU A 209 -4.80 -12.81 9.98
CA LEU A 209 -3.61 -12.28 9.32
C LEU A 209 -2.38 -13.16 9.62
N GLN A 210 -2.19 -13.55 10.88
CA GLN A 210 -1.11 -14.44 11.28
C GLN A 210 -1.24 -15.84 10.66
N ALA A 211 -2.45 -16.35 10.49
CA ALA A 211 -2.69 -17.63 9.84
C ALA A 211 -2.24 -17.62 8.36
N VAL A 212 -2.49 -16.50 7.63
CA VAL A 212 -2.01 -16.35 6.26
C VAL A 212 -0.47 -16.29 6.21
N LEU A 213 0.15 -15.55 7.13
CA LEU A 213 1.62 -15.50 7.26
C LEU A 213 2.19 -16.90 7.46
N ARG A 214 1.68 -17.68 8.43
CA ARG A 214 2.15 -19.03 8.73
C ARG A 214 1.95 -20.00 7.58
N ALA A 215 0.85 -19.89 6.85
CA ALA A 215 0.62 -20.67 5.64
C ALA A 215 1.64 -20.37 4.53
N ALA A 216 2.23 -19.17 4.54
CA ALA A 216 3.34 -18.79 3.67
C ALA A 216 4.74 -19.14 4.25
N GLY A 217 4.81 -19.68 5.47
CA GLY A 217 6.08 -19.93 6.19
C GLY A 217 6.68 -18.68 6.80
N LEU A 218 5.85 -17.67 7.12
CA LEU A 218 6.26 -16.36 7.66
C LEU A 218 5.61 -16.13 9.04
N GLU A 219 6.10 -15.12 9.75
CA GLU A 219 5.58 -14.67 11.04
C GLU A 219 5.25 -13.17 11.03
N LEU A 220 4.63 -12.68 12.12
CA LEU A 220 4.34 -11.23 12.26
C LEU A 220 5.58 -10.35 12.18
N SER A 221 6.75 -10.86 12.57
CA SER A 221 8.03 -10.15 12.42
C SER A 221 8.42 -9.86 10.96
N ASN A 222 7.84 -10.57 9.99
CA ASN A 222 8.06 -10.32 8.57
C ASN A 222 7.24 -9.13 8.04
N MET A 223 6.23 -8.65 8.78
CA MET A 223 5.36 -7.56 8.32
C MET A 223 6.15 -6.27 8.14
N VAL A 224 6.02 -5.66 6.98
CA VAL A 224 6.64 -4.35 6.64
C VAL A 224 5.61 -3.23 6.61
N PHE A 225 4.38 -3.55 6.24
CA PHE A 225 3.28 -2.58 6.16
C PHE A 225 1.95 -3.20 6.57
N VAL A 226 1.12 -2.44 7.29
CA VAL A 226 -0.22 -2.86 7.73
C VAL A 226 -1.20 -1.71 7.55
N ASN A 227 -2.37 -2.00 7.00
CA ASN A 227 -3.51 -1.11 7.01
C ASN A 227 -4.60 -1.67 7.93
N PRO A 228 -4.85 -1.07 9.10
CA PRO A 228 -6.10 -1.24 9.83
C PRO A 228 -7.19 -0.39 9.18
N TYR A 229 -8.36 -0.97 8.94
CA TYR A 229 -9.57 -0.31 8.48
C TYR A 229 -10.61 -0.36 9.58
N LEU A 230 -11.08 0.79 10.04
CA LEU A 230 -11.98 0.91 11.18
C LEU A 230 -13.29 1.59 10.77
N THR A 231 -14.42 1.04 11.21
CA THR A 231 -15.67 1.79 11.23
C THR A 231 -15.77 2.60 12.53
N SER A 232 -16.74 3.51 12.61
CA SER A 232 -16.97 4.35 13.80
C SER A 232 -17.27 3.53 15.07
N GLU A 233 -17.70 2.28 14.92
CA GLU A 233 -17.98 1.38 16.04
C GLU A 233 -16.72 0.71 16.63
N MET A 234 -15.57 0.83 15.98
CA MET A 234 -14.30 0.30 16.48
C MET A 234 -13.51 1.38 17.21
N PRO A 235 -13.45 1.38 18.56
CA PRO A 235 -12.66 2.36 19.29
C PRO A 235 -11.16 2.22 18.98
N ALA A 236 -10.56 3.29 18.44
CA ALA A 236 -9.15 3.28 18.04
C ALA A 236 -8.19 2.91 19.18
N HIS A 237 -8.49 3.28 20.43
CA HIS A 237 -7.67 2.92 21.59
C HIS A 237 -7.69 1.40 21.87
N VAL A 238 -8.83 0.71 21.68
CA VAL A 238 -8.94 -0.76 21.81
C VAL A 238 -8.10 -1.42 20.72
N MET A 239 -8.28 -0.99 19.48
CA MET A 239 -7.48 -1.48 18.36
C MET A 239 -5.98 -1.30 18.64
N ASN A 240 -5.54 -0.11 19.01
CA ASN A 240 -4.12 0.19 19.29
C ASN A 240 -3.56 -0.67 20.43
N GLN A 241 -4.33 -0.88 21.51
CA GLN A 241 -3.89 -1.68 22.65
C GLN A 241 -3.70 -3.16 22.27
N ARG A 242 -4.64 -3.74 21.50
CA ARG A 242 -4.56 -5.14 21.05
C ARG A 242 -3.46 -5.33 20.02
N TYR A 243 -3.35 -4.41 19.07
CA TYR A 243 -2.33 -4.41 18.02
C TYR A 243 -0.91 -4.33 18.61
N ALA A 244 -0.67 -3.40 19.55
CA ALA A 244 0.65 -3.21 20.15
C ALA A 244 1.20 -4.46 20.85
N ARG A 245 0.33 -5.37 21.31
CA ARG A 245 0.75 -6.63 21.95
C ARG A 245 1.28 -7.67 20.96
N ARG A 246 1.06 -7.48 19.66
CA ARG A 246 1.42 -8.42 18.60
C ARG A 246 2.77 -8.13 17.96
N PHE A 247 3.31 -6.92 18.15
CA PHE A 247 4.55 -6.48 17.53
C PHE A 247 5.57 -6.02 18.56
N GLU A 248 6.85 -6.17 18.21
CA GLU A 248 7.96 -5.70 19.02
C GLU A 248 7.97 -4.17 19.09
N PHE A 249 8.07 -3.61 20.30
CA PHE A 249 8.15 -2.17 20.51
C PHE A 249 9.34 -1.55 19.77
N GLY A 250 9.07 -0.52 18.98
CA GLY A 250 10.08 0.19 18.20
C GLY A 250 10.53 -0.52 16.92
N ASN A 251 10.04 -1.75 16.65
CA ASN A 251 10.28 -2.52 15.43
C ASN A 251 8.97 -2.98 14.75
N THR A 252 7.91 -2.23 14.96
CA THR A 252 6.59 -2.45 14.34
C THR A 252 6.64 -2.26 12.83
N PRO A 253 5.70 -2.80 12.05
CA PRO A 253 5.54 -2.43 10.64
C PRO A 253 5.18 -0.94 10.50
N ALA A 254 5.40 -0.37 9.32
CA ALA A 254 4.77 0.90 8.93
C ALA A 254 3.25 0.70 8.85
N ARG A 255 2.47 1.75 9.12
CA ARG A 255 1.01 1.64 9.26
C ARG A 255 0.28 2.85 8.70
N ALA A 256 -0.80 2.60 7.96
CA ALA A 256 -1.81 3.60 7.65
C ALA A 256 -3.16 3.12 8.19
N THR A 257 -3.65 3.76 9.24
CA THR A 257 -5.00 3.50 9.80
C THR A 257 -6.01 4.37 9.06
N ILE A 258 -7.08 3.75 8.60
CA ILE A 258 -8.05 4.40 7.71
C ILE A 258 -9.44 4.20 8.30
N ASP A 259 -10.14 5.29 8.51
CA ASP A 259 -11.55 5.28 8.89
C ASP A 259 -12.41 5.04 7.64
N VAL A 260 -13.35 4.12 7.74
CA VAL A 260 -14.22 3.69 6.64
C VAL A 260 -15.69 3.75 7.07
N THR A 261 -16.58 3.94 6.11
CA THR A 261 -18.02 3.98 6.41
C THR A 261 -18.55 2.60 6.77
N SER A 262 -17.96 1.53 6.17
CA SER A 262 -18.42 0.16 6.37
C SER A 262 -17.42 -0.84 5.81
N LEU A 263 -17.54 -2.08 6.28
CA LEU A 263 -16.74 -3.23 5.86
C LEU A 263 -17.64 -4.39 5.42
N PRO A 264 -17.17 -5.28 4.52
CA PRO A 264 -17.92 -6.45 4.13
C PRO A 264 -18.30 -7.33 5.32
N GLY A 265 -19.52 -7.87 5.31
CA GLY A 265 -20.01 -8.75 6.38
C GLY A 265 -20.29 -8.06 7.72
N GLY A 266 -20.26 -6.73 7.77
CA GLY A 266 -20.60 -5.92 8.96
C GLY A 266 -19.54 -5.97 10.07
N ALA A 267 -18.32 -6.38 9.80
CA ALA A 267 -17.22 -6.26 10.75
C ALA A 267 -16.85 -4.80 10.97
N HIS A 268 -16.31 -4.48 12.16
CA HIS A 268 -15.89 -3.11 12.50
C HIS A 268 -14.38 -2.91 12.39
N ILE A 269 -13.65 -3.98 12.09
CA ILE A 269 -12.19 -3.95 11.86
C ILE A 269 -11.81 -4.96 10.78
N GLU A 270 -10.91 -4.56 9.91
CA GLU A 270 -10.15 -5.44 9.00
C GLU A 270 -8.68 -5.03 8.95
N TYR A 271 -7.80 -5.97 8.63
CA TYR A 271 -6.37 -5.71 8.42
C TYR A 271 -5.91 -6.25 7.08
N THR A 272 -5.19 -5.44 6.32
CA THR A 272 -4.35 -5.91 5.20
C THR A 272 -2.89 -5.67 5.51
N GLY A 273 -2.01 -6.20 4.68
CA GLY A 273 -0.60 -5.87 4.82
C GLY A 273 0.31 -6.50 3.80
N VAL A 274 1.57 -6.14 3.92
CA VAL A 274 2.69 -6.67 3.15
C VAL A 274 3.74 -7.22 4.10
N ALA A 275 4.23 -8.42 3.82
CA ALA A 275 5.33 -9.05 4.56
C ALA A 275 6.49 -9.39 3.63
N VAL A 276 7.72 -9.18 4.08
CA VAL A 276 8.93 -9.59 3.35
C VAL A 276 9.22 -11.06 3.62
N ARG A 277 9.70 -11.81 2.61
CA ARG A 277 10.06 -13.23 2.79
C ARG A 277 11.32 -13.42 3.62
N ASP A 278 12.34 -12.63 3.34
CA ASP A 278 13.64 -12.68 4.03
C ASP A 278 13.72 -11.56 5.06
N LEU A 279 13.76 -11.90 6.35
CA LEU A 279 13.90 -10.94 7.45
C LEU A 279 15.17 -10.09 7.36
N GLN A 280 16.22 -10.54 6.69
CA GLN A 280 17.43 -9.73 6.47
C GLN A 280 17.17 -8.54 5.54
N GLN A 281 16.12 -8.61 4.73
CA GLN A 281 15.67 -7.53 3.86
C GLN A 281 14.71 -6.55 4.55
N ARG A 282 14.30 -6.85 5.81
CA ARG A 282 13.45 -5.97 6.60
C ARG A 282 14.29 -5.02 7.46
N LYS A 283 14.05 -3.72 7.29
CA LYS A 283 14.72 -2.70 8.11
C LYS A 283 13.77 -1.56 8.43
N ALA A 284 13.42 -1.40 9.71
CA ALA A 284 12.69 -0.23 10.17
C ALA A 284 13.58 1.03 10.10
N VAL A 285 12.98 2.14 9.68
CA VAL A 285 13.62 3.47 9.56
C VAL A 285 12.85 4.45 10.44
N ARG A 286 13.59 5.23 11.22
CA ARG A 286 13.02 6.22 12.12
C ARG A 286 13.97 7.40 12.24
N PRO A 287 13.52 8.65 12.02
CA PRO A 287 14.30 9.85 12.28
C PRO A 287 14.85 9.87 13.71
N LYS A 288 16.08 10.33 13.88
CA LYS A 288 16.80 10.28 15.17
C LYS A 288 16.10 11.04 16.30
N ASN A 289 15.37 12.10 15.93
CA ASN A 289 14.61 12.95 16.86
C ASN A 289 13.19 12.40 17.17
N MET A 290 12.79 11.28 16.55
CA MET A 290 11.46 10.68 16.74
C MET A 290 11.54 9.51 17.73
N PRO A 291 10.75 9.50 18.82
CA PRO A 291 10.72 8.38 19.76
C PRO A 291 10.14 7.12 19.08
N PRO A 292 10.50 5.91 19.57
CA PRO A 292 9.87 4.69 19.11
C PRO A 292 8.38 4.65 19.48
N SER A 293 7.57 4.04 18.61
CA SER A 293 6.13 3.88 18.82
C SER A 293 5.78 2.40 19.04
N PRO A 294 4.80 2.10 19.89
CA PRO A 294 4.28 0.73 20.05
C PRO A 294 3.42 0.27 18.87
N THR A 295 3.00 1.16 18.00
CA THR A 295 1.99 0.89 16.98
C THR A 295 2.45 1.07 15.53
N ALA A 296 3.47 1.89 15.28
CA ALA A 296 3.93 2.13 13.91
C ALA A 296 5.41 2.55 13.87
N SER A 297 6.20 1.94 12.99
CA SER A 297 7.48 2.51 12.54
C SER A 297 7.20 3.59 11.49
N PRO A 298 7.94 4.70 11.45
CA PRO A 298 7.77 5.71 10.42
C PRO A 298 7.84 5.16 9.01
N CYS A 299 8.86 4.34 8.71
CA CYS A 299 8.95 3.57 7.47
C CYS A 299 9.64 2.21 7.73
N VAL A 300 9.42 1.24 6.82
CA VAL A 300 10.07 -0.07 6.85
C VAL A 300 10.46 -0.49 5.45
N PHE A 301 11.72 -0.92 5.27
CA PHE A 301 12.19 -1.52 4.04
C PHE A 301 11.75 -2.99 3.89
N ALA A 302 11.40 -3.35 2.64
CA ALA A 302 11.40 -4.71 2.12
C ALA A 302 12.38 -4.74 0.94
N GLY A 303 13.62 -5.11 1.19
CA GLY A 303 14.69 -4.98 0.19
C GLY A 303 14.93 -3.53 -0.23
N ALA A 304 14.78 -3.24 -1.52
CA ALA A 304 14.90 -1.88 -2.06
C ALA A 304 13.63 -1.03 -1.89
N THR A 305 12.49 -1.63 -1.56
CA THR A 305 11.21 -0.93 -1.43
C THR A 305 11.00 -0.45 0.00
N LEU A 306 10.69 0.83 0.18
CA LEU A 306 10.36 1.47 1.44
C LEU A 306 8.86 1.71 1.53
N TYR A 307 8.22 1.21 2.58
CA TYR A 307 6.83 1.48 2.92
C TYR A 307 6.79 2.48 4.07
N CYS A 308 6.14 3.62 3.89
CA CYS A 308 6.01 4.66 4.92
C CYS A 308 4.60 4.73 5.49
N SER A 309 4.53 4.86 6.80
CA SER A 309 3.29 5.12 7.54
C SER A 309 2.60 6.37 7.02
N ALA A 310 1.29 6.39 7.12
CA ALA A 310 0.54 7.61 6.85
C ALA A 310 0.99 8.73 7.80
N LYS A 311 1.11 9.92 7.24
CA LYS A 311 1.35 11.17 7.93
C LYS A 311 0.26 12.14 7.60
N ASP A 312 -0.16 12.86 8.61
CA ASP A 312 -1.08 13.97 8.55
C ASP A 312 -0.36 15.29 8.86
N GLY A 313 -1.07 16.38 8.77
CA GLY A 313 -0.56 17.73 9.02
C GLY A 313 -0.32 18.07 10.49
N PHE A 314 -0.20 17.07 11.37
CA PHE A 314 0.03 17.27 12.80
C PHE A 314 1.39 17.90 13.08
N ILE A 315 1.39 18.97 13.87
CA ILE A 315 2.58 19.66 14.37
C ILE A 315 2.66 19.41 15.88
N PRO A 316 3.64 18.60 16.37
CA PRO A 316 3.82 18.39 17.80
C PRO A 316 4.11 19.69 18.55
N GLY A 317 3.57 19.83 19.75
CA GLY A 317 3.78 21.00 20.59
C GLY A 317 3.27 20.81 22.01
N GLU A 318 3.38 21.86 22.82
CA GLU A 318 2.73 21.93 24.12
C GLU A 318 1.21 21.81 23.94
N HIS A 319 0.52 21.26 24.91
CA HIS A 319 -0.95 21.07 24.90
C HIS A 319 -1.46 20.11 23.77
N GLY A 320 -0.67 19.10 23.39
CA GLY A 320 -1.11 18.07 22.46
C GLY A 320 -0.82 18.36 20.99
N GLY A 321 -0.21 19.50 20.66
CA GLY A 321 0.09 19.90 19.28
C GLY A 321 -1.10 20.52 18.54
N ILE A 322 -0.91 20.84 17.26
CA ILE A 322 -1.91 21.56 16.47
C ILE A 322 -2.01 21.04 15.04
N TYR A 323 -3.14 21.32 14.38
CA TYR A 323 -3.29 21.28 12.93
C TYR A 323 -3.50 22.68 12.36
N ALA A 324 -3.00 22.93 11.16
CA ALA A 324 -3.35 24.12 10.40
C ALA A 324 -4.83 24.11 9.99
N THR A 325 -5.38 25.25 9.65
CA THR A 325 -6.82 25.43 9.37
C THR A 325 -7.25 25.04 7.97
N THR A 326 -6.32 24.78 7.06
CA THR A 326 -6.60 24.44 5.65
C THR A 326 -5.86 23.19 5.21
N THR A 327 -6.46 22.43 4.30
CA THR A 327 -5.91 21.22 3.70
C THR A 327 -4.55 21.48 3.05
N GLN A 328 -4.36 22.61 2.38
CA GLN A 328 -3.07 22.98 1.77
C GLN A 328 -1.94 23.14 2.80
N HIS A 329 -2.21 23.79 3.93
CA HIS A 329 -1.21 23.95 4.99
C HIS A 329 -0.94 22.65 5.72
N GLN A 330 -1.98 21.84 5.96
CA GLN A 330 -1.79 20.52 6.55
C GLN A 330 -0.96 19.62 5.63
N LEU A 331 -1.26 19.60 4.32
CA LEU A 331 -0.48 18.81 3.36
C LEU A 331 1.00 19.22 3.32
N ARG A 332 1.33 20.53 3.39
CA ARG A 332 2.72 20.96 3.46
C ARG A 332 3.44 20.37 4.67
N GLN A 333 2.77 20.30 5.81
CA GLN A 333 3.32 19.68 7.03
C GLN A 333 3.44 18.15 6.88
N SER A 334 2.44 17.48 6.33
CA SER A 334 2.47 16.03 6.07
C SER A 334 3.63 15.66 5.14
N MET A 335 3.82 16.43 4.06
CA MET A 335 4.92 16.22 3.14
C MET A 335 6.27 16.49 3.80
N ARG A 336 6.37 17.47 4.69
CA ARG A 336 7.59 17.68 5.48
C ARG A 336 7.86 16.49 6.41
N ASN A 337 6.83 15.98 7.10
CA ASN A 337 6.96 14.80 7.97
C ASN A 337 7.40 13.55 7.16
N LEU A 338 6.91 13.40 5.92
CA LEU A 338 7.30 12.31 5.02
C LEU A 338 8.73 12.50 4.49
N LEU A 339 9.13 13.74 4.19
CA LEU A 339 10.50 14.03 3.74
C LEU A 339 11.52 13.66 4.81
N ASP A 340 11.28 14.00 6.08
CA ASP A 340 12.18 13.62 7.19
C ASP A 340 12.37 12.09 7.26
N ASN A 341 11.32 11.32 7.00
CA ASN A 341 11.40 9.86 6.96
C ASN A 341 12.19 9.35 5.74
N LEU A 342 12.00 9.98 4.56
CA LEU A 342 12.74 9.64 3.33
C LEU A 342 14.23 9.99 3.49
N GLU A 343 14.56 11.17 4.00
CA GLU A 343 15.94 11.60 4.25
C GLU A 343 16.67 10.68 5.21
N GLU A 344 16.02 10.21 6.31
CA GLU A 344 16.59 9.21 7.22
C GLU A 344 16.83 7.86 6.53
N ALA A 345 16.01 7.52 5.53
CA ALA A 345 16.19 6.35 4.68
C ALA A 345 17.28 6.54 3.61
N GLY A 346 17.84 7.75 3.46
CA GLY A 346 18.75 8.12 2.38
C GLY A 346 18.06 8.26 1.02
N MET A 347 16.81 8.71 1.02
CA MET A 347 15.92 8.86 -0.15
C MET A 347 15.29 10.26 -0.17
N ASN A 348 14.57 10.58 -1.24
CA ASN A 348 13.78 11.79 -1.40
C ASN A 348 12.51 11.51 -2.22
N PHE A 349 11.74 12.54 -2.60
CA PHE A 349 10.50 12.36 -3.36
C PHE A 349 10.69 11.82 -4.78
N ASP A 350 11.88 11.89 -5.37
CA ASP A 350 12.15 11.32 -6.70
C ASP A 350 12.14 9.78 -6.73
N GLU A 351 12.25 9.14 -5.56
CA GLU A 351 12.15 7.70 -5.40
C GLU A 351 10.73 7.22 -5.09
N VAL A 352 9.78 8.13 -4.86
CA VAL A 352 8.39 7.76 -4.54
C VAL A 352 7.69 7.24 -5.79
N VAL A 353 7.13 6.04 -5.68
CA VAL A 353 6.48 5.33 -6.79
C VAL A 353 4.96 5.22 -6.64
N ALA A 354 4.46 5.28 -5.40
CA ALA A 354 3.03 5.27 -5.12
C ALA A 354 2.69 6.09 -3.87
N THR A 355 1.51 6.72 -3.87
CA THR A 355 0.92 7.42 -2.73
C THR A 355 -0.53 7.03 -2.56
N ASN A 356 -0.98 6.94 -1.30
CA ASN A 356 -2.41 6.85 -0.97
C ASN A 356 -2.79 8.10 -0.19
N ILE A 357 -3.84 8.75 -0.64
CA ILE A 357 -4.37 10.00 -0.12
C ILE A 357 -5.73 9.74 0.51
N TYR A 358 -5.88 10.15 1.76
CA TYR A 358 -7.09 9.99 2.54
C TYR A 358 -7.55 11.38 2.96
N LEU A 359 -8.54 11.92 2.25
CA LEU A 359 -9.11 13.25 2.53
C LEU A 359 -10.28 13.17 3.49
N ASP A 360 -10.42 14.20 4.31
CA ASP A 360 -11.64 14.45 5.07
C ASP A 360 -12.79 14.84 4.13
N ASP A 361 -12.53 15.71 3.14
CA ASP A 361 -13.51 16.16 2.15
C ASP A 361 -12.88 16.23 0.75
N LEU A 362 -13.47 15.52 -0.21
CA LEU A 362 -13.05 15.57 -1.62
C LEU A 362 -13.27 16.94 -2.28
N SER A 363 -14.05 17.83 -1.69
CA SER A 363 -14.14 19.21 -2.20
C SER A 363 -12.81 19.97 -2.14
N ASP A 364 -11.87 19.52 -1.30
CA ASP A 364 -10.53 20.07 -1.19
C ASP A 364 -9.54 19.52 -2.21
N LEU A 365 -9.93 18.52 -3.02
CA LEU A 365 -9.01 17.83 -3.92
C LEU A 365 -8.25 18.77 -4.84
N LYS A 366 -8.91 19.81 -5.35
CA LYS A 366 -8.28 20.79 -6.22
C LYS A 366 -7.15 21.56 -5.51
N ASP A 367 -7.42 21.99 -4.29
CA ASP A 367 -6.46 22.72 -3.47
C ASP A 367 -5.33 21.82 -2.99
N PHE A 368 -5.65 20.58 -2.65
CA PHE A 368 -4.68 19.53 -2.35
C PHE A 368 -3.74 19.28 -3.54
N ASP A 369 -4.29 19.11 -4.74
CA ASP A 369 -3.52 18.82 -5.96
C ASP A 369 -2.50 19.91 -6.31
N GLN A 370 -2.83 21.18 -6.09
CA GLN A 370 -1.89 22.30 -6.32
C GLN A 370 -0.63 22.14 -5.48
N VAL A 371 -0.78 21.87 -4.18
CA VAL A 371 0.35 21.68 -3.26
C VAL A 371 1.05 20.36 -3.51
N TYR A 372 0.30 19.27 -3.72
CA TYR A 372 0.86 17.95 -3.98
C TYR A 372 1.78 17.92 -5.20
N GLY A 373 1.39 18.62 -6.28
CA GLY A 373 2.16 18.70 -7.51
C GLY A 373 3.55 19.36 -7.37
N GLU A 374 3.77 20.16 -6.33
CA GLU A 374 5.04 20.83 -6.07
C GLU A 374 6.17 19.88 -5.66
N TYR A 375 5.83 18.68 -5.13
CA TYR A 375 6.80 17.76 -4.52
C TYR A 375 7.41 16.75 -5.48
N PHE A 376 6.81 16.52 -6.64
CA PHE A 376 7.22 15.44 -7.54
C PHE A 376 7.76 15.95 -8.88
N GLY A 377 8.86 15.34 -9.32
CA GLY A 377 9.54 15.65 -10.57
C GLY A 377 8.81 15.19 -11.83
N ALA A 378 9.55 14.78 -12.86
CA ALA A 378 9.01 14.40 -14.17
C ALA A 378 8.16 13.12 -14.12
N VAL A 379 8.56 12.12 -13.31
CA VAL A 379 7.76 10.93 -13.04
C VAL A 379 6.96 11.18 -11.77
N LYS A 380 5.66 11.36 -11.91
CA LYS A 380 4.76 11.47 -10.77
C LYS A 380 4.45 10.07 -10.23
N PRO A 381 4.26 9.88 -8.91
CA PRO A 381 3.85 8.59 -8.37
C PRO A 381 2.49 8.13 -8.89
N ALA A 382 2.21 6.83 -8.84
CA ALA A 382 0.86 6.32 -8.88
C ALA A 382 0.11 6.84 -7.65
N ARG A 383 -1.19 7.14 -7.77
CA ARG A 383 -1.98 7.73 -6.68
C ARG A 383 -3.37 7.13 -6.58
N THR A 384 -3.82 6.88 -5.37
CA THR A 384 -5.20 6.58 -5.03
C THR A 384 -5.69 7.65 -4.06
N THR A 385 -6.89 8.18 -4.27
CA THR A 385 -7.45 9.25 -3.43
C THR A 385 -8.88 8.92 -3.05
N ILE A 386 -9.21 8.98 -1.76
CA ILE A 386 -10.57 8.75 -1.24
C ILE A 386 -10.95 9.79 -0.20
N GLN A 387 -12.25 9.98 -0.02
CA GLN A 387 -12.82 10.56 1.19
C GLN A 387 -13.23 9.43 2.13
N GLN A 388 -12.65 9.40 3.31
CA GLN A 388 -12.79 8.29 4.26
C GLN A 388 -14.24 8.15 4.75
N ILE A 389 -14.67 9.07 5.55
CA ILE A 389 -16.01 9.16 6.18
C ILE A 389 -16.66 10.52 5.87
N ALA A 390 -17.79 10.82 6.49
CA ALA A 390 -18.39 12.13 6.36
C ALA A 390 -17.45 13.23 6.89
N PRO A 391 -17.36 14.39 6.23
CA PRO A 391 -16.44 15.45 6.61
C PRO A 391 -16.67 15.94 8.04
N MET A 392 -15.59 16.21 8.75
CA MET A 392 -15.62 16.82 10.07
C MET A 392 -15.95 18.31 10.00
N PRO A 393 -16.59 18.87 11.03
CA PRO A 393 -16.77 20.31 11.13
C PRO A 393 -15.43 21.06 11.10
N ARG A 394 -15.31 22.03 10.20
CA ARG A 394 -14.10 22.85 9.99
C ARG A 394 -13.99 23.98 11.03
N LYS A 395 -14.03 23.62 12.30
CA LYS A 395 -13.93 24.53 13.44
C LYS A 395 -13.07 23.84 14.52
N PRO A 396 -12.43 24.61 15.39
CA PRO A 396 -11.70 24.04 16.51
C PRO A 396 -12.65 23.32 17.49
N ASP A 397 -12.12 22.34 18.19
CA ASP A 397 -12.76 21.70 19.32
C ASP A 397 -12.72 22.58 20.59
N GLU A 398 -13.09 22.00 21.74
CA GLU A 398 -13.12 22.72 23.04
C GLU A 398 -11.72 23.12 23.53
N ASP A 399 -10.66 22.44 23.04
CA ASP A 399 -9.24 22.72 23.35
C ASP A 399 -8.55 23.58 22.27
N ASP A 400 -9.33 24.20 21.36
CA ASP A 400 -8.89 25.06 20.24
C ASP A 400 -8.05 24.29 19.18
N HIS A 401 -8.27 22.98 19.03
CA HIS A 401 -7.63 22.16 18.01
C HIS A 401 -8.49 22.01 16.77
N PHE A 402 -7.94 22.32 15.60
CA PHE A 402 -8.56 22.03 14.31
C PHE A 402 -8.46 20.54 13.97
N PRO A 403 -9.41 19.98 13.20
CA PRO A 403 -9.35 18.58 12.77
C PRO A 403 -8.23 18.33 11.77
N GLY A 404 -7.76 17.08 11.70
CA GLY A 404 -6.93 16.58 10.59
C GLY A 404 -7.76 16.46 9.31
N LEU A 405 -7.31 17.07 8.21
CA LEU A 405 -8.09 17.17 6.96
C LEU A 405 -7.58 16.23 5.88
N GLU A 406 -6.42 15.61 6.09
CA GLU A 406 -5.80 14.71 5.13
C GLU A 406 -4.78 13.78 5.81
N GLN A 407 -4.49 12.66 5.15
CA GLN A 407 -3.36 11.79 5.45
C GLN A 407 -2.74 11.31 4.15
N VAL A 408 -1.42 11.17 4.14
CA VAL A 408 -0.65 10.65 3.01
C VAL A 408 0.23 9.49 3.47
N SER A 409 0.08 8.32 2.86
CA SER A 409 1.09 7.24 2.94
C SER A 409 1.80 7.09 1.61
N LEU A 410 3.02 6.57 1.62
CA LEU A 410 3.79 6.41 0.40
C LEU A 410 4.62 5.12 0.35
N ILE A 411 4.93 4.72 -0.89
CA ILE A 411 5.88 3.67 -1.22
C ILE A 411 6.98 4.30 -2.06
N ALA A 412 8.23 4.06 -1.70
CA ALA A 412 9.40 4.52 -2.44
C ALA A 412 10.32 3.33 -2.79
N VAL A 413 11.09 3.43 -3.88
CA VAL A 413 12.00 2.37 -4.33
C VAL A 413 13.37 2.97 -4.57
N ARG A 414 14.40 2.43 -3.90
CA ARG A 414 15.79 2.83 -4.12
C ARG A 414 16.21 2.61 -5.57
N LYS A 415 16.82 3.64 -6.15
CA LYS A 415 17.45 3.59 -7.46
C LYS A 415 18.84 2.98 -7.38
#